data_59720068d87a5ae0ef217c461b4dd689
#
_entry.id   59720068d87a5ae0ef217c461b4dd689
#
_cell.length_a   1.000
_cell.length_b   1.000
_cell.length_c   1.000
_cell.angle_alpha   90.00
_cell.angle_beta   90.00
_cell.angle_gamma   90.00
#
_symmetry.space_group_name_H-M   'P 1'
#
loop_
_entity.id
_entity.type
_entity.pdbx_description
1 polymer ?
#
loop_
_entity_poly.entity_id
_entity_poly.type
_entity_poly.pdbx_seq_one_letter_code
_entity_poly.pdbx_strand_id
1 'polypeptide(L)'
;MAIKNDLSFVIDSRLSLYEHQSTYSPNLPLRMLLYLADLYADLTKSENLYGRKKVMLPPPQFIIFYNGEEKQPDRRILKLSDLYQVEEEEYKLEAVECTITECTREGILEEFLGNIERRQRG
;
A
#
# COMPACT_ATOMS: atom_id res chain seq x y z
N MET A 1 2.49 -15.79 11.86
CA MET A 1 3.39 -15.74 10.69
C MET A 1 3.39 -14.34 10.11
N ALA A 2 4.54 -13.75 9.97
CA ALA A 2 4.64 -12.41 9.40
C ALA A 2 4.44 -12.46 7.89
N ILE A 3 3.58 -11.60 7.36
CA ILE A 3 3.36 -11.43 5.94
C ILE A 3 4.28 -10.30 5.49
N LYS A 4 5.06 -10.54 4.44
CA LYS A 4 6.03 -9.56 3.95
C LYS A 4 5.67 -9.09 2.55
N ASN A 5 5.82 -7.81 2.30
CA ASN A 5 5.77 -7.26 0.95
C ASN A 5 7.16 -7.23 0.32
N ASP A 6 7.24 -7.02 -0.99
CA ASP A 6 8.51 -7.06 -1.73
C ASP A 6 9.44 -5.90 -1.35
N LEU A 7 8.89 -4.71 -1.18
CA LEU A 7 9.68 -3.53 -0.89
C LEU A 7 8.84 -2.51 -0.15
N SER A 8 9.36 -2.00 0.96
CA SER A 8 8.74 -0.89 1.69
C SER A 8 9.80 0.05 2.22
N PHE A 9 9.49 1.35 2.22
CA PHE A 9 10.38 2.35 2.79
C PHE A 9 9.60 3.63 3.13
N VAL A 10 10.18 4.42 4.03
CA VAL A 10 9.62 5.72 4.42
C VAL A 10 10.37 6.81 3.68
N ILE A 11 9.63 7.60 2.88
CA ILE A 11 10.16 8.78 2.20
C ILE A 11 9.28 9.96 2.57
N ASP A 12 9.89 11.05 3.04
CA ASP A 12 9.20 12.30 3.38
C ASP A 12 7.98 12.03 4.29
N SER A 13 8.20 11.23 5.35
CA SER A 13 7.17 10.81 6.30
C SER A 13 6.01 10.03 5.69
N ARG A 14 6.19 9.47 4.51
CA ARG A 14 5.22 8.58 3.86
C ARG A 14 5.79 7.17 3.77
N LEU A 15 4.93 6.19 4.00
CA LEU A 15 5.30 4.79 3.90
C LEU A 15 4.85 4.26 2.54
N SER A 16 5.81 3.95 1.67
CA SER A 16 5.54 3.41 0.33
C SER A 16 5.80 1.91 0.32
N LEU A 17 4.81 1.15 -0.12
CA LEU A 17 4.87 -0.30 -0.24
C LEU A 17 4.72 -0.68 -1.71
N TYR A 18 5.74 -1.34 -2.23
CA TYR A 18 5.78 -1.79 -3.62
C TYR A 18 5.72 -3.31 -3.65
N GLU A 19 4.90 -3.85 -4.50
CA GLU A 19 4.80 -5.29 -4.68
C GLU A 19 4.65 -5.62 -6.17
N HIS A 20 5.30 -6.68 -6.58
CA HIS A 20 5.29 -7.19 -7.95
C HIS A 20 4.40 -8.44 -8.01
N GLN A 21 3.46 -8.48 -8.96
CA GLN A 21 2.52 -9.58 -9.10
C GLN A 21 2.55 -10.13 -10.52
N SER A 22 2.73 -11.43 -10.65
CA SER A 22 2.60 -12.14 -11.93
C SER A 22 1.19 -12.71 -12.15
N THR A 23 0.41 -12.79 -11.09
CA THR A 23 -0.99 -13.23 -11.13
C THR A 23 -1.85 -12.19 -10.45
N TYR A 24 -2.89 -11.76 -11.14
CA TYR A 24 -3.84 -10.81 -10.55
C TYR A 24 -4.58 -11.44 -9.38
N SER A 25 -4.64 -10.73 -8.27
CA SER A 25 -5.39 -11.17 -7.10
C SER A 25 -6.31 -10.05 -6.62
N PRO A 26 -7.62 -10.31 -6.53
CA PRO A 26 -8.56 -9.31 -5.98
C PRO A 26 -8.41 -9.12 -4.47
N ASN A 27 -7.63 -9.97 -3.80
CA ASN A 27 -7.42 -9.93 -2.36
C ASN A 27 -6.25 -9.05 -1.94
N LEU A 28 -5.64 -8.33 -2.89
CA LEU A 28 -4.52 -7.44 -2.60
C LEU A 28 -4.80 -6.42 -1.50
N PRO A 29 -5.98 -5.77 -1.43
CA PRO A 29 -6.23 -4.82 -0.35
C PRO A 29 -6.16 -5.44 1.05
N LEU A 30 -6.63 -6.67 1.22
CA LEU A 30 -6.52 -7.37 2.49
C LEU A 30 -5.06 -7.69 2.81
N ARG A 31 -4.31 -8.18 1.83
CA ARG A 31 -2.88 -8.46 2.02
C ARG A 31 -2.11 -7.20 2.39
N MET A 32 -2.41 -6.07 1.73
CA MET A 32 -1.77 -4.80 2.03
C MET A 32 -2.10 -4.31 3.43
N LEU A 33 -3.35 -4.51 3.89
CA LEU A 33 -3.71 -4.19 5.27
C LEU A 33 -2.88 -4.99 6.27
N LEU A 34 -2.67 -6.28 6.01
CA LEU A 34 -1.86 -7.12 6.90
C LEU A 34 -0.39 -6.70 6.90
N TYR A 35 0.18 -6.35 5.74
CA TYR A 35 1.54 -5.80 5.66
C TYR A 35 1.65 -4.48 6.44
N LEU A 36 0.67 -3.60 6.25
CA LEU A 36 0.66 -2.30 6.91
C LEU A 36 0.55 -2.44 8.42
N ALA A 37 -0.28 -3.38 8.90
CA ALA A 37 -0.43 -3.64 10.33
C ALA A 37 0.91 -4.06 10.94
N ASP A 38 1.66 -4.96 10.28
CA ASP A 38 2.97 -5.37 10.74
C ASP A 38 3.96 -4.20 10.78
N LEU A 39 3.98 -3.39 9.73
CA LEU A 39 4.88 -2.24 9.64
C LEU A 39 4.56 -1.18 10.69
N TYR A 40 3.29 -0.85 10.88
CA TYR A 40 2.87 0.12 11.89
C TYR A 40 3.11 -0.41 13.30
N ALA A 41 2.92 -1.71 13.53
CA ALA A 41 3.23 -2.31 14.83
C ALA A 41 4.73 -2.15 15.15
N ASP A 42 5.60 -2.39 14.17
CA ASP A 42 7.03 -2.22 14.36
C ASP A 42 7.42 -0.76 14.59
N LEU A 43 6.85 0.16 13.80
CA LEU A 43 7.14 1.60 13.92
C LEU A 43 6.69 2.18 15.27
N THR A 44 5.68 1.59 15.90
CA THR A 44 5.07 2.12 17.12
C THR A 44 5.34 1.28 18.37
N LYS A 45 6.24 0.30 18.27
CA LYS A 45 6.50 -0.66 19.37
C LYS A 45 6.95 0.00 20.68
N SER A 46 7.57 1.17 20.61
CA SER A 46 8.00 1.92 21.80
C SER A 46 7.01 2.99 22.23
N GLU A 47 5.87 3.12 21.58
CA GLU A 47 4.87 4.13 21.85
C GLU A 47 3.76 3.62 22.77
N ASN A 48 3.19 4.51 23.55
CA ASN A 48 2.01 4.20 24.37
C ASN A 48 0.74 4.50 23.59
N LEU A 49 0.13 3.46 23.01
CA LEU A 49 -1.07 3.62 22.20
C LEU A 49 -2.33 3.90 23.04
N TYR A 50 -2.27 3.71 24.34
CA TYR A 50 -3.37 3.92 25.27
C TYR A 50 -3.29 5.27 25.99
N GLY A 51 -2.24 6.04 25.72
CA GLY A 51 -2.04 7.35 26.31
C GLY A 51 -2.87 8.44 25.64
N ARG A 52 -2.74 9.66 26.16
CA ARG A 52 -3.46 10.81 25.63
C ARG A 52 -2.77 11.49 24.45
N LYS A 53 -1.49 11.22 24.28
CA LYS A 53 -0.71 11.79 23.18
C LYS A 53 -1.00 11.05 21.89
N LYS A 54 -1.27 11.78 20.82
CA LYS A 54 -1.44 11.22 19.49
C LYS A 54 -0.16 10.55 19.03
N VAL A 55 -0.26 9.30 18.55
CA VAL A 55 0.85 8.63 17.88
C VAL A 55 0.75 8.94 16.40
N MET A 56 1.75 9.62 15.86
CA MET A 56 1.76 10.02 14.46
C MET A 56 2.29 8.91 13.60
N LEU A 57 1.63 8.67 12.46
CA LEU A 57 1.97 7.59 11.54
C LEU A 57 2.28 8.14 10.15
N PRO A 58 3.25 7.56 9.43
CA PRO A 58 3.41 7.89 8.02
C PRO A 58 2.21 7.39 7.22
N PRO A 59 1.61 8.21 6.37
CA PRO A 59 0.50 7.75 5.54
C PRO A 59 0.98 6.67 4.56
N PRO A 60 0.19 5.61 4.35
CA PRO A 60 0.61 4.52 3.46
C PRO A 60 0.29 4.82 2.00
N GLN A 61 1.11 4.29 1.13
CA GLN A 61 0.87 4.26 -0.31
C GLN A 61 1.20 2.86 -0.80
N PHE A 62 0.26 2.22 -1.48
CA PHE A 62 0.44 0.88 -2.02
C PHE A 62 0.50 0.94 -3.54
N ILE A 63 1.55 0.38 -4.11
CA ILE A 63 1.75 0.33 -5.56
C ILE A 63 2.04 -1.09 -5.96
N ILE A 64 1.20 -1.63 -6.85
CA ILE A 64 1.30 -3.01 -7.32
C ILE A 64 1.67 -2.98 -8.80
N PHE A 65 2.77 -3.63 -9.15
CA PHE A 65 3.17 -3.81 -10.54
C PHE A 65 2.76 -5.19 -11.01
N TYR A 66 1.95 -5.23 -12.05
CA TYR A 66 1.46 -6.47 -12.63
C TYR A 66 2.17 -6.73 -13.97
N ASN A 67 2.72 -7.94 -14.11
CA ASN A 67 3.35 -8.38 -15.36
C ASN A 67 2.87 -9.78 -15.79
N GLY A 68 1.69 -10.17 -15.38
CA GLY A 68 1.12 -11.46 -15.71
C GLY A 68 0.71 -11.60 -17.19
N GLU A 69 0.35 -12.83 -17.56
CA GLU A 69 -0.07 -13.14 -18.94
C GLU A 69 -1.50 -12.68 -19.22
N GLU A 70 -2.36 -12.64 -18.21
CA GLU A 70 -3.72 -12.16 -18.40
C GLU A 70 -3.71 -10.66 -18.65
N LYS A 71 -4.48 -10.24 -19.66
CA LYS A 71 -4.61 -8.82 -19.96
C LYS A 71 -5.42 -8.14 -18.87
N GLN A 72 -4.84 -7.12 -18.25
CA GLN A 72 -5.48 -6.28 -17.26
C GLN A 72 -5.50 -4.83 -17.74
N PRO A 73 -6.39 -3.97 -17.21
CA PRO A 73 -6.33 -2.54 -17.50
C PRO A 73 -4.96 -1.95 -17.15
N ASP A 74 -4.56 -0.90 -17.85
CA ASP A 74 -3.27 -0.24 -17.61
C ASP A 74 -3.14 0.26 -16.16
N ARG A 75 -4.26 0.65 -15.57
CA ARG A 75 -4.31 1.07 -14.17
C ARG A 75 -5.63 0.62 -13.55
N ARG A 76 -5.54 0.13 -12.32
CA ARG A 76 -6.71 -0.31 -11.56
C ARG A 76 -6.53 0.06 -10.09
N ILE A 77 -7.60 0.53 -9.48
CA ILE A 77 -7.63 0.79 -8.04
C ILE A 77 -8.47 -0.31 -7.38
N LEU A 78 -7.88 -0.98 -6.40
CA LEU A 78 -8.55 -1.98 -5.58
C LEU A 78 -8.78 -1.41 -4.19
N LYS A 79 -9.98 -1.62 -3.65
CA LYS A 79 -10.36 -1.13 -2.32
C LYS A 79 -10.69 -2.28 -1.40
N LEU A 80 -10.31 -2.15 -0.14
CA LEU A 80 -10.67 -3.15 0.88
C LEU A 80 -12.19 -3.34 0.97
N SER A 81 -12.95 -2.26 0.81
CA SER A 81 -14.40 -2.33 0.85
C SER A 81 -15.02 -3.22 -0.23
N ASP A 82 -14.31 -3.48 -1.33
CA ASP A 82 -14.76 -4.42 -2.37
C ASP A 82 -14.80 -5.86 -1.88
N LEU A 83 -14.13 -6.16 -0.76
CA LEU A 83 -14.09 -7.49 -0.16
C LEU A 83 -15.10 -7.69 0.96
N TYR A 84 -15.87 -6.67 1.31
CA TYR A 84 -16.89 -6.78 2.35
C TYR A 84 -18.04 -7.66 1.85
N GLN A 85 -18.56 -8.51 2.74
CA GLN A 85 -19.66 -9.41 2.41
C GLN A 85 -20.97 -8.68 2.13
N VAL A 86 -21.11 -7.47 2.68
CA VAL A 86 -22.29 -6.61 2.45
C VAL A 86 -21.79 -5.22 2.11
N GLU A 87 -22.60 -4.46 1.36
CA GLU A 87 -22.25 -3.07 1.06
C GLU A 87 -22.51 -2.21 2.31
N GLU A 88 -21.44 -1.58 2.79
CA GLU A 88 -21.50 -0.64 3.91
C GLU A 88 -20.81 0.65 3.50
N GLU A 89 -21.56 1.74 3.44
CA GLU A 89 -21.02 3.03 3.06
C GLU A 89 -20.42 3.80 4.24
N GLU A 90 -20.93 3.56 5.46
CA GLU A 90 -20.57 4.32 6.65
C GLU A 90 -19.31 3.83 7.38
N TYR A 91 -18.93 2.56 7.22
CA TYR A 91 -17.88 1.93 8.02
C TYR A 91 -16.70 1.47 7.18
N LYS A 92 -16.28 2.28 6.23
CA LYS A 92 -15.14 1.96 5.36
C LYS A 92 -13.82 2.24 6.06
N LEU A 93 -12.88 1.33 5.90
CA LEU A 93 -11.50 1.56 6.29
C LEU A 93 -10.80 2.27 5.12
N GLU A 94 -10.81 3.59 5.14
CA GLU A 94 -10.41 4.44 4.02
C GLU A 94 -8.93 4.33 3.63
N ALA A 95 -8.10 3.83 4.52
CA ALA A 95 -6.65 3.81 4.31
C ALA A 95 -6.18 2.77 3.30
N VAL A 96 -7.02 1.82 2.88
CA VAL A 96 -6.55 0.69 2.09
C VAL A 96 -7.09 0.72 0.67
N GLU A 97 -6.38 1.45 -0.17
CA GLU A 97 -6.53 1.41 -1.62
C GLU A 97 -5.21 0.98 -2.24
N CYS A 98 -5.28 0.13 -3.24
CA CYS A 98 -4.10 -0.34 -3.96
C CYS A 98 -4.20 0.06 -5.42
N THR A 99 -3.17 0.69 -5.95
CA THR A 99 -3.09 1.01 -7.38
C THR A 99 -2.22 -0.03 -8.07
N ILE A 100 -2.79 -0.66 -9.10
CA ILE A 100 -2.07 -1.62 -9.91
C ILE A 100 -1.69 -0.93 -11.22
N THR A 101 -0.41 -0.98 -11.55
CA THR A 101 0.09 -0.48 -12.82
C THR A 101 0.80 -1.62 -13.54
N GLU A 102 0.87 -1.51 -14.87
CA GLU A 102 1.62 -2.46 -15.66
C GLU A 102 3.10 -2.41 -15.23
N CYS A 103 3.66 -3.59 -14.96
CA CYS A 103 5.04 -3.70 -14.50
C CYS A 103 5.97 -3.71 -15.70
N THR A 104 6.48 -2.54 -16.05
CA THR A 104 7.63 -2.44 -16.93
C THR A 104 8.81 -1.94 -16.11
N ARG A 105 10.03 -2.23 -16.56
CA ARG A 105 11.25 -1.72 -15.90
C ARG A 105 11.22 -0.19 -15.81
N GLU A 106 10.76 0.44 -16.87
CA GLU A 106 10.65 1.90 -16.95
C GLU A 106 9.57 2.42 -16.02
N GLY A 107 8.43 1.74 -15.93
CA GLY A 107 7.35 2.12 -15.02
C GLY A 107 7.76 2.08 -13.55
N ILE A 108 8.51 1.06 -13.14
CA ILE A 108 9.04 0.98 -11.78
C ILE A 108 9.98 2.14 -11.50
N LEU A 109 10.87 2.44 -12.44
CA LEU A 109 11.81 3.53 -12.30
C LEU A 109 11.11 4.89 -12.25
N GLU A 110 10.11 5.11 -13.08
CA GLU A 110 9.32 6.35 -13.09
C GLU A 110 8.62 6.58 -11.75
N GLU A 111 7.98 5.55 -11.20
CA GLU A 111 7.34 5.67 -9.89
C GLU A 111 8.34 5.99 -8.79
N PHE A 112 9.49 5.33 -8.81
CA PHE A 112 10.54 5.57 -7.83
C PHE A 112 11.07 7.00 -7.93
N LEU A 113 11.39 7.46 -9.14
CA LEU A 113 11.88 8.82 -9.38
C LEU A 113 10.82 9.87 -9.06
N GLY A 114 9.56 9.60 -9.38
CA GLY A 114 8.45 10.48 -9.06
C GLY A 114 8.32 10.71 -7.55
N ASN A 115 8.50 9.66 -6.75
CA ASN A 115 8.49 9.78 -5.29
C ASN A 115 9.65 10.61 -4.78
N ILE A 116 10.83 10.46 -5.36
CA ILE A 116 12.00 11.26 -5.02
C ILE A 116 11.77 12.73 -5.35
N GLU A 117 11.25 13.03 -6.52
CA GLU A 117 10.94 14.41 -6.93
C GLU A 117 9.92 15.07 -6.01
N ARG A 118 8.85 14.36 -5.65
CA ARG A 118 7.85 14.87 -4.70
C ARG A 118 8.47 15.17 -3.34
N ARG A 119 9.38 14.33 -2.90
CA ARG A 119 10.13 14.55 -1.66
C ARG A 119 10.97 15.82 -1.71
N GLN A 120 11.65 16.10 -2.83
CA GLN A 120 12.48 17.29 -2.99
C GLN A 120 11.65 18.57 -3.05
N ARG A 121 10.43 18.51 -3.57
CA ARG A 121 9.52 19.65 -3.65
C ARG A 121 8.80 19.95 -2.35
N GLY A 122 8.67 18.95 -1.51
CA GLY A 122 8.00 19.06 -0.23
C GLY A 122 8.85 19.68 0.82
#